data_abe95049a05c5a3e04d8cfa22fb7eefc
#
_entry.id   abe95049a05c5a3e04d8cfa22fb7eefc
#
_cell.length_a   1.000
_cell.length_b   1.000
_cell.length_c   1.000
_cell.angle_alpha   90.00
_cell.angle_beta   90.00
_cell.angle_gamma   90.00
#
_symmetry.space_group_name_H-M   'P 1'
#
loop_
_entity.id
_entity.type
_entity.pdbx_description
1 polymer ?
#
loop_
_entity_poly.entity_id
_entity_poly.type
_entity_poly.pdbx_seq_one_letter_code
_entity_poly.pdbx_strand_id
1 'polypeptide(L)'
;EVFIDGGDAYSEFETNALGTTYQVFFIWRDAYKKGGVFDIPEFDIFKNNALTFGGDFDRSDQYFWVGTHPRGLRWAFLNWQFPGLLHASHVDGKINDNSVPDKGWTVELAFPWKGMKYLAAGRSLPPKDGDIWRIFFGRFEKLMPGGVELNPHPAWVLSRHAVYDTHIPECFPFIQMSNQTVGR
;
A
#
# COMPACT_ATOMS: atom_id res chain seq x y z
N GLU A 1 -0.40 6.30 1.54
CA GLU A 1 -0.44 4.85 1.23
C GLU A 1 0.96 4.32 1.03
N VAL A 2 1.22 3.10 1.51
CA VAL A 2 2.44 2.35 1.24
C VAL A 2 2.06 0.95 0.83
N PHE A 3 2.53 0.52 -0.35
CA PHE A 3 2.37 -0.87 -0.80
C PHE A 3 3.74 -1.52 -0.91
N ILE A 4 3.83 -2.78 -0.53
CA ILE A 4 5.07 -3.57 -0.62
C ILE A 4 4.77 -4.81 -1.46
N ASP A 5 5.45 -4.94 -2.60
CA ASP A 5 5.27 -6.07 -3.52
C ASP A 5 6.20 -7.24 -3.17
N GLY A 6 5.61 -8.41 -3.07
CA GLY A 6 6.26 -9.71 -2.91
C GLY A 6 6.14 -10.61 -4.14
N GLY A 7 5.64 -10.09 -5.27
CA GLY A 7 5.41 -10.85 -6.49
C GLY A 7 4.10 -11.65 -6.47
N ASP A 8 4.02 -12.67 -5.65
CA ASP A 8 2.80 -13.50 -5.50
C ASP A 8 1.76 -12.94 -4.53
N ALA A 9 2.17 -11.95 -3.76
CA ALA A 9 1.34 -11.20 -2.82
C ALA A 9 1.87 -9.78 -2.68
N TYR A 10 1.04 -8.87 -2.19
CA TYR A 10 1.48 -7.55 -1.77
C TYR A 10 0.67 -7.07 -0.57
N SER A 11 1.25 -6.19 0.23
CA SER A 11 0.56 -5.54 1.33
C SER A 11 0.24 -4.09 0.99
N GLU A 12 -0.87 -3.63 1.53
CA GLU A 12 -1.31 -2.24 1.54
C GLU A 12 -1.35 -1.73 2.97
N PHE A 13 -0.85 -0.54 3.17
CA PHE A 13 -0.98 0.23 4.39
C PHE A 13 -1.40 1.65 4.07
N GLU A 14 -2.46 2.10 4.69
CA GLU A 14 -2.91 3.48 4.59
C GLU A 14 -2.94 4.13 5.98
N THR A 15 -2.69 5.43 6.02
CA THR A 15 -2.90 6.24 7.20
C THR A 15 -3.32 7.66 6.82
N ASN A 16 -4.06 8.31 7.69
CA ASN A 16 -4.42 9.71 7.55
C ASN A 16 -3.69 10.58 8.59
N ALA A 17 -3.89 11.88 8.54
CA ALA A 17 -3.29 12.83 9.47
C ALA A 17 -3.69 12.60 10.94
N LEU A 18 -4.82 11.94 11.19
CA LEU A 18 -5.27 11.56 12.53
C LEU A 18 -4.60 10.29 13.07
N GLY A 19 -3.82 9.58 12.24
CA GLY A 19 -3.22 8.30 12.58
C GLY A 19 -4.20 7.12 12.48
N THR A 20 -5.39 7.30 11.87
CA THR A 20 -6.27 6.17 11.54
C THR A 20 -5.63 5.35 10.45
N THR A 21 -5.61 4.03 10.59
CA THR A 21 -4.96 3.12 9.65
C THR A 21 -5.95 2.16 9.00
N TYR A 22 -5.60 1.76 7.79
CA TYR A 22 -6.21 0.68 7.05
C TYR A 22 -5.12 -0.24 6.50
N GLN A 23 -5.32 -1.55 6.57
CA GLN A 23 -4.32 -2.51 6.15
C GLN A 23 -5.00 -3.69 5.45
N VAL A 24 -4.40 -4.13 4.35
CA VAL A 24 -4.85 -5.31 3.61
C VAL A 24 -3.66 -6.12 3.14
N PHE A 25 -3.80 -7.43 3.13
CA PHE A 25 -2.87 -8.32 2.46
C PHE A 25 -3.56 -8.96 1.25
N PHE A 26 -2.95 -8.81 0.09
CA PHE A 26 -3.46 -9.35 -1.16
C PHE A 26 -2.61 -10.53 -1.62
N ILE A 27 -3.28 -11.61 -2.02
CA ILE A 27 -2.63 -12.78 -2.61
C ILE A 27 -3.24 -13.02 -3.99
N TRP A 28 -2.42 -13.09 -5.02
CA TRP A 28 -2.89 -13.43 -6.36
C TRP A 28 -3.54 -14.82 -6.36
N ARG A 29 -4.69 -14.98 -7.01
CA ARG A 29 -5.44 -16.24 -6.99
C ARG A 29 -4.66 -17.38 -7.62
N ASP A 30 -3.85 -17.11 -8.63
CA ASP A 30 -2.97 -18.10 -9.27
C ASP A 30 -1.82 -18.56 -8.36
N ALA A 31 -1.43 -17.75 -7.39
CA ALA A 31 -0.40 -18.06 -6.39
C ALA A 31 -0.95 -18.77 -5.14
N TYR A 32 -2.25 -18.67 -4.88
CA TYR A 32 -2.90 -19.33 -3.74
C TYR A 32 -3.15 -20.81 -4.05
N LYS A 33 -2.22 -21.66 -3.66
CA LYS A 33 -2.24 -23.10 -3.96
C LYS A 33 -2.27 -23.94 -2.69
N LYS A 34 -3.03 -25.05 -2.72
CA LYS A 34 -3.03 -26.03 -1.64
C LYS A 34 -1.62 -26.58 -1.41
N GLY A 35 -1.18 -26.60 -0.15
CA GLY A 35 0.19 -26.96 0.25
C GLY A 35 1.26 -25.93 -0.10
N GLY A 36 0.87 -24.78 -0.64
CA GLY A 36 1.77 -23.67 -0.93
C GLY A 36 2.03 -22.76 0.28
N VAL A 37 2.86 -21.74 0.07
CA VAL A 37 3.32 -20.81 1.13
C VAL A 37 2.17 -20.05 1.80
N PHE A 38 1.06 -19.87 1.09
CA PHE A 38 -0.13 -19.16 1.59
C PHE A 38 -1.23 -20.11 2.11
N ASP A 39 -1.06 -21.44 2.01
CA ASP A 39 -2.01 -22.41 2.56
C ASP A 39 -1.77 -22.62 4.06
N ILE A 40 -2.03 -21.59 4.81
CA ILE A 40 -1.84 -21.53 6.26
C ILE A 40 -3.06 -20.88 6.93
N PRO A 41 -3.28 -21.11 8.25
CA PRO A 41 -4.44 -20.55 8.94
C PRO A 41 -4.60 -19.03 8.86
N GLU A 42 -3.49 -18.30 8.76
CA GLU A 42 -3.45 -16.85 8.63
C GLU A 42 -4.12 -16.37 7.32
N PHE A 43 -4.00 -17.16 6.26
CA PHE A 43 -4.58 -16.87 4.93
C PHE A 43 -5.67 -17.85 4.52
N ASP A 44 -6.35 -18.49 5.48
CA ASP A 44 -7.54 -19.31 5.18
C ASP A 44 -8.67 -18.40 4.66
N ILE A 45 -8.97 -18.54 3.37
CA ILE A 45 -9.91 -17.65 2.66
C ILE A 45 -11.33 -17.68 3.22
N PHE A 46 -11.74 -18.79 3.82
CA PHE A 46 -13.08 -18.95 4.40
C PHE A 46 -13.14 -18.42 5.84
N LYS A 47 -12.16 -18.80 6.67
CA LYS A 47 -12.13 -18.37 8.07
C LYS A 47 -11.86 -16.87 8.24
N ASN A 48 -11.08 -16.31 7.34
CA ASN A 48 -10.73 -14.88 7.38
C ASN A 48 -11.63 -14.02 6.48
N ASN A 49 -12.71 -14.59 5.92
CA ASN A 49 -13.66 -13.89 5.07
C ASN A 49 -12.96 -13.09 3.95
N ALA A 50 -11.99 -13.71 3.29
CA ALA A 50 -11.25 -13.05 2.23
C ALA A 50 -12.17 -12.62 1.09
N LEU A 51 -12.02 -11.38 0.65
CA LEU A 51 -12.79 -10.84 -0.45
C LEU A 51 -12.09 -11.08 -1.79
N THR A 52 -12.88 -11.17 -2.85
CA THR A 52 -12.34 -11.14 -4.22
C THR A 52 -12.12 -9.69 -4.63
N PHE A 53 -10.91 -9.39 -5.11
CA PHE A 53 -10.53 -8.06 -5.55
C PHE A 53 -9.91 -8.07 -6.94
N GLY A 54 -10.34 -7.15 -7.80
CA GLY A 54 -9.88 -7.03 -9.19
C GLY A 54 -9.12 -5.74 -9.53
N GLY A 55 -9.09 -4.80 -8.62
CA GLY A 55 -8.63 -3.43 -8.81
C GLY A 55 -9.81 -2.46 -8.73
N ASP A 56 -9.57 -1.17 -8.98
CA ASP A 56 -10.61 -0.12 -8.93
C ASP A 56 -11.54 -0.14 -10.15
N PHE A 57 -12.05 -1.31 -10.52
CA PHE A 57 -12.82 -1.54 -11.76
C PHE A 57 -14.28 -1.05 -11.71
N ASP A 58 -14.80 -0.74 -10.56
CA ASP A 58 -16.17 -0.23 -10.37
C ASP A 58 -16.31 1.28 -10.59
N ARG A 59 -15.19 1.97 -10.80
CA ARG A 59 -15.18 3.39 -11.13
C ARG A 59 -15.37 3.59 -12.63
N SER A 60 -16.44 4.25 -13.01
CA SER A 60 -16.81 4.54 -14.40
C SER A 60 -16.29 5.90 -14.90
N ASP A 61 -15.53 6.62 -14.12
CA ASP A 61 -14.96 7.91 -14.46
C ASP A 61 -13.84 7.76 -15.51
N GLN A 62 -13.74 8.69 -16.44
CA GLN A 62 -12.73 8.69 -17.49
C GLN A 62 -11.28 8.81 -16.99
N TYR A 63 -11.10 9.22 -15.75
CA TYR A 63 -9.79 9.34 -15.10
C TYR A 63 -9.32 8.05 -14.45
N PHE A 64 -10.17 7.04 -14.38
CA PHE A 64 -9.87 5.76 -13.74
C PHE A 64 -9.71 4.65 -14.76
N TRP A 65 -8.80 3.74 -14.47
CA TRP A 65 -8.69 2.51 -15.23
C TRP A 65 -9.87 1.59 -14.87
N VAL A 66 -10.56 1.13 -15.91
CA VAL A 66 -11.71 0.22 -15.76
C VAL A 66 -11.31 -1.15 -16.27
N GLY A 67 -11.32 -2.13 -15.40
CA GLY A 67 -11.01 -3.52 -15.77
C GLY A 67 -10.27 -4.29 -14.69
N THR A 68 -10.07 -5.57 -14.94
CA THR A 68 -9.27 -6.44 -14.09
C THR A 68 -7.80 -6.35 -14.47
N HIS A 69 -6.93 -6.47 -13.49
CA HIS A 69 -5.49 -6.60 -13.73
C HIS A 69 -5.21 -7.80 -14.67
N PRO A 70 -4.25 -7.71 -15.63
CA PRO A 70 -3.93 -8.79 -16.56
C PRO A 70 -3.61 -10.14 -15.90
N ARG A 71 -3.01 -10.14 -14.70
CA ARG A 71 -2.78 -11.35 -13.90
C ARG A 71 -4.08 -11.91 -13.31
N GLY A 72 -5.17 -11.16 -13.30
CA GLY A 72 -6.48 -11.59 -12.79
C GLY A 72 -6.79 -11.09 -11.38
N LEU A 73 -7.56 -11.90 -10.65
CA LEU A 73 -8.11 -11.53 -9.35
C LEU A 73 -7.14 -11.86 -8.20
N ARG A 74 -7.39 -11.22 -7.06
CA ARG A 74 -6.68 -11.43 -5.80
C ARG A 74 -7.66 -11.84 -4.70
N TRP A 75 -7.14 -12.52 -3.70
CA TRP A 75 -7.77 -12.63 -2.40
C TRP A 75 -7.30 -11.47 -1.53
N ALA A 76 -8.24 -10.69 -0.99
CA ALA A 76 -7.99 -9.56 -0.09
C ALA A 76 -8.33 -9.94 1.35
N PHE A 77 -7.35 -9.88 2.23
CA PHE A 77 -7.46 -10.21 3.66
C PHE A 77 -7.50 -8.92 4.47
N LEU A 78 -8.71 -8.39 4.69
CA LEU A 78 -8.94 -7.12 5.40
C LEU A 78 -8.64 -7.20 6.91
N ASN A 79 -8.64 -8.40 7.46
CA ASN A 79 -8.34 -8.61 8.88
C ASN A 79 -6.84 -8.76 9.16
N TRP A 80 -6.02 -8.76 8.10
CA TRP A 80 -4.58 -8.88 8.26
C TRP A 80 -3.98 -7.55 8.74
N GLN A 81 -3.04 -7.67 9.68
CA GLN A 81 -2.27 -6.53 10.19
C GLN A 81 -0.79 -6.81 9.96
N PHE A 82 -0.05 -5.82 9.48
CA PHE A 82 1.38 -5.98 9.28
C PHE A 82 2.08 -6.22 10.63
N PRO A 83 2.73 -7.38 10.83
CA PRO A 83 3.24 -7.78 12.13
C PRO A 83 4.27 -6.82 12.73
N GLY A 84 3.88 -6.13 13.80
CA GLY A 84 4.74 -5.23 14.53
C GLY A 84 4.99 -3.88 13.87
N LEU A 85 4.20 -3.50 12.86
CA LEU A 85 4.23 -2.15 12.29
C LEU A 85 4.04 -1.10 13.39
N LEU A 86 4.90 -0.08 13.36
CA LEU A 86 4.72 1.14 14.13
C LEU A 86 4.50 2.31 13.20
N HIS A 87 3.60 3.20 13.58
CA HIS A 87 3.34 4.42 12.85
C HIS A 87 3.09 5.58 13.80
N ALA A 88 3.43 6.78 13.35
CA ALA A 88 3.09 8.03 14.02
C ALA A 88 2.79 9.10 12.98
N SER A 89 1.82 9.95 13.25
CA SER A 89 1.53 11.13 12.45
C SER A 89 1.60 12.39 13.29
N HIS A 90 2.04 13.47 12.68
CA HIS A 90 2.07 14.80 13.30
C HIS A 90 1.53 15.84 12.32
N VAL A 91 0.65 16.71 12.78
CA VAL A 91 0.10 17.82 12.01
C VAL A 91 0.71 19.13 12.49
N ASP A 92 1.34 19.87 11.59
CA ASP A 92 1.77 21.26 11.82
C ASP A 92 0.62 22.19 11.44
N GLY A 93 -0.37 22.26 12.32
CA GLY A 93 -1.62 22.97 12.10
C GLY A 93 -2.70 22.58 13.11
N LYS A 94 -3.96 22.65 12.71
CA LYS A 94 -5.12 22.29 13.54
C LYS A 94 -5.95 21.21 12.86
N ILE A 95 -6.04 20.08 13.49
CA ILE A 95 -6.85 18.95 13.01
C ILE A 95 -8.32 19.36 12.95
N ASN A 96 -8.98 19.10 11.79
CA ASN A 96 -10.41 19.37 11.54
C ASN A 96 -10.82 20.86 11.70
N ASP A 97 -9.89 21.79 11.55
CA ASP A 97 -10.17 23.24 11.57
C ASP A 97 -9.71 23.86 10.24
N ASN A 98 -10.64 24.08 9.32
CA ASN A 98 -10.37 24.67 8.01
C ASN A 98 -10.35 26.21 8.03
N SER A 99 -10.43 26.85 9.20
CA SER A 99 -10.39 28.30 9.33
C SER A 99 -9.02 28.91 9.04
N VAL A 100 -7.96 28.10 9.22
CA VAL A 100 -6.57 28.47 8.93
C VAL A 100 -5.90 27.33 8.19
N PRO A 101 -5.18 27.59 7.09
CA PRO A 101 -4.43 26.55 6.39
C PRO A 101 -3.36 25.91 7.29
N ASP A 102 -3.30 24.60 7.30
CA ASP A 102 -2.20 23.87 7.93
C ASP A 102 -0.91 24.06 7.11
N LYS A 103 0.24 24.02 7.77
CA LYS A 103 1.53 24.01 7.07
C LYS A 103 1.83 22.65 6.46
N GLY A 104 1.31 21.58 7.05
CA GLY A 104 1.44 20.23 6.55
C GLY A 104 1.28 19.17 7.63
N TRP A 105 1.55 17.94 7.26
CA TRP A 105 1.61 16.82 8.18
C TRP A 105 2.71 15.85 7.78
N THR A 106 3.23 15.12 8.73
CA THR A 106 4.29 14.12 8.56
C THR A 106 3.84 12.78 9.08
N VAL A 107 4.38 11.72 8.50
CA VAL A 107 4.17 10.34 8.93
C VAL A 107 5.52 9.66 9.07
N GLU A 108 5.71 8.98 10.18
CA GLU A 108 6.82 8.05 10.40
C GLU A 108 6.28 6.62 10.43
N LEU A 109 6.91 5.73 9.68
CA LEU A 109 6.52 4.33 9.55
C LEU A 109 7.72 3.43 9.80
N ALA A 110 7.55 2.40 10.63
CA ALA A 110 8.54 1.37 10.83
C ALA A 110 7.95 -0.01 10.51
N PHE A 111 8.40 -0.59 9.41
CA PHE A 111 8.02 -1.93 8.97
C PHE A 111 9.07 -2.95 9.44
N PRO A 112 8.80 -3.76 10.47
CA PRO A 112 9.76 -4.77 10.93
C PRO A 112 10.00 -5.83 9.85
N TRP A 113 11.27 -6.18 9.63
CA TRP A 113 11.64 -7.19 8.62
C TRP A 113 10.92 -8.52 8.79
N LYS A 114 10.68 -8.94 10.04
CA LYS A 114 9.91 -10.17 10.32
C LYS A 114 8.49 -10.13 9.74
N GLY A 115 7.88 -8.95 9.65
CA GLY A 115 6.55 -8.76 9.09
C GLY A 115 6.53 -8.90 7.57
N MET A 116 7.68 -8.77 6.91
CA MET A 116 7.83 -8.93 5.46
C MET A 116 7.98 -10.38 4.99
N LYS A 117 7.84 -11.36 5.88
CA LYS A 117 8.07 -12.79 5.59
C LYS A 117 7.41 -13.26 4.30
N TYR A 118 6.14 -12.93 4.11
CA TYR A 118 5.36 -13.37 2.94
C TYR A 118 5.56 -12.49 1.70
N LEU A 119 6.27 -11.37 1.86
CA LEU A 119 6.61 -10.44 0.79
C LEU A 119 8.06 -10.59 0.32
N ALA A 120 8.85 -11.42 1.00
CA ALA A 120 10.28 -11.56 0.71
C ALA A 120 10.58 -12.21 -0.65
N ALA A 121 9.69 -13.09 -1.16
CA ALA A 121 9.86 -13.74 -2.47
C ALA A 121 11.27 -14.33 -2.67
N GLY A 122 11.76 -15.04 -1.66
CA GLY A 122 13.11 -15.64 -1.66
C GLY A 122 14.26 -14.72 -1.26
N ARG A 123 14.01 -13.41 -1.08
CA ARG A 123 14.99 -12.48 -0.53
C ARG A 123 15.26 -12.76 0.95
N SER A 124 16.45 -12.40 1.42
CA SER A 124 16.77 -12.50 2.84
C SER A 124 16.05 -11.44 3.67
N LEU A 125 15.81 -11.73 4.94
CA LEU A 125 15.32 -10.80 5.95
C LEU A 125 16.24 -10.83 7.19
N PRO A 126 16.85 -9.71 7.58
CA PRO A 126 16.86 -8.40 6.92
C PRO A 126 17.38 -8.44 5.49
N PRO A 127 16.99 -7.45 4.63
CA PRO A 127 17.55 -7.32 3.30
C PRO A 127 19.07 -7.13 3.34
N LYS A 128 19.74 -7.59 2.29
CA LYS A 128 21.17 -7.38 2.07
C LYS A 128 21.41 -6.12 1.26
N ASP A 129 22.63 -5.63 1.32
CA ASP A 129 23.11 -4.57 0.42
C ASP A 129 22.93 -4.97 -1.03
N GLY A 130 22.31 -4.09 -1.81
CA GLY A 130 21.98 -4.35 -3.21
C GLY A 130 20.64 -5.05 -3.46
N ASP A 131 19.96 -5.58 -2.44
CA ASP A 131 18.63 -6.17 -2.62
C ASP A 131 17.64 -5.15 -3.17
N ILE A 132 16.82 -5.58 -4.13
CA ILE A 132 15.82 -4.72 -4.78
C ILE A 132 14.43 -5.16 -4.35
N TRP A 133 13.65 -4.19 -3.90
CA TRP A 133 12.24 -4.33 -3.56
C TRP A 133 11.40 -3.40 -4.44
N ARG A 134 10.13 -3.70 -4.62
CA ARG A 134 9.15 -2.78 -5.17
C ARG A 134 8.29 -2.27 -4.05
N ILE A 135 8.36 -0.97 -3.80
CA ILE A 135 7.60 -0.33 -2.72
C ILE A 135 6.99 0.96 -3.27
N PHE A 136 5.68 1.02 -3.24
CA PHE A 136 4.94 2.21 -3.64
C PHE A 136 4.75 3.15 -2.45
N PHE A 137 4.89 4.44 -2.71
CA PHE A 137 4.52 5.51 -1.80
C PHE A 137 3.60 6.46 -2.53
N GLY A 138 2.39 6.62 -2.02
CA GLY A 138 1.38 7.52 -2.56
C GLY A 138 0.79 8.43 -1.49
N ARG A 139 0.35 9.60 -1.91
CA ARG A 139 -0.37 10.56 -1.08
C ARG A 139 -1.57 11.07 -1.84
N PHE A 140 -2.73 11.03 -1.21
CA PHE A 140 -3.96 11.60 -1.71
C PHE A 140 -4.35 12.78 -0.83
N GLU A 141 -4.86 13.83 -1.45
CA GLU A 141 -5.29 15.04 -0.75
C GLU A 141 -6.74 15.35 -1.06
N LYS A 142 -7.51 15.57 -0.01
CA LYS A 142 -8.85 16.13 -0.12
C LYS A 142 -8.75 17.66 -0.15
N LEU A 143 -8.62 18.22 -1.35
CA LEU A 143 -8.56 19.66 -1.51
C LEU A 143 -9.94 20.26 -1.74
N MET A 144 -10.22 21.38 -1.10
CA MET A 144 -11.50 22.09 -1.13
C MET A 144 -11.34 23.56 -1.49
N PRO A 145 -10.80 23.92 -2.68
CA PRO A 145 -10.66 25.32 -3.09
C PRO A 145 -12.04 25.99 -3.19
N GLY A 146 -12.21 27.11 -2.48
CA GLY A 146 -13.49 27.80 -2.44
C GLY A 146 -14.65 27.00 -1.81
N GLY A 147 -14.34 25.99 -0.99
CA GLY A 147 -15.34 25.14 -0.33
C GLY A 147 -15.87 23.99 -1.21
N VAL A 148 -15.36 23.82 -2.42
CA VAL A 148 -15.76 22.73 -3.35
C VAL A 148 -14.65 21.69 -3.40
N GLU A 149 -15.00 20.45 -3.13
CA GLU A 149 -14.05 19.32 -3.18
C GLU A 149 -13.62 19.03 -4.62
N LEU A 150 -12.31 18.90 -4.84
CA LEU A 150 -11.79 18.44 -6.13
C LEU A 150 -12.02 16.95 -6.30
N ASN A 151 -12.58 16.57 -7.46
CA ASN A 151 -12.77 15.17 -7.83
C ASN A 151 -12.27 14.96 -9.28
N PRO A 152 -11.38 13.98 -9.53
CA PRO A 152 -10.77 13.06 -8.54
C PRO A 152 -9.86 13.79 -7.54
N HIS A 153 -9.66 13.19 -6.39
CA HIS A 153 -8.72 13.73 -5.40
C HIS A 153 -7.32 13.81 -6.00
N PRO A 154 -6.60 14.95 -5.88
CA PRO A 154 -5.21 15.02 -6.29
C PRO A 154 -4.36 13.96 -5.60
N ALA A 155 -3.51 13.31 -6.38
CA ALA A 155 -2.63 12.25 -5.91
C ALA A 155 -1.18 12.51 -6.35
N TRP A 156 -0.24 12.21 -5.48
CA TRP A 156 1.19 12.23 -5.75
C TRP A 156 1.78 10.88 -5.43
N VAL A 157 2.64 10.41 -6.30
CA VAL A 157 3.31 9.12 -6.15
C VAL A 157 4.80 9.27 -6.39
N LEU A 158 5.60 8.43 -5.74
CA LEU A 158 7.06 8.49 -5.82
C LEU A 158 7.58 8.21 -7.24
N SER A 159 6.87 7.39 -8.02
CA SER A 159 7.19 7.10 -9.41
C SER A 159 5.99 7.34 -10.30
N ARG A 160 6.24 7.58 -11.60
CA ARG A 160 5.17 7.75 -12.58
C ARG A 160 4.26 6.52 -12.60
N HIS A 161 2.97 6.74 -12.39
CA HIS A 161 1.91 5.75 -12.47
C HIS A 161 1.03 6.07 -13.68
N ALA A 162 0.74 5.09 -14.52
CA ALA A 162 0.07 5.34 -15.80
C ALA A 162 -1.44 5.57 -15.67
N VAL A 163 -2.04 5.06 -14.62
CA VAL A 163 -3.49 5.08 -14.37
C VAL A 163 -3.76 5.45 -12.90
N TYR A 164 -4.99 5.88 -12.63
CA TYR A 164 -5.45 6.20 -11.28
C TYR A 164 -5.93 4.93 -10.55
N ASP A 165 -5.05 3.94 -10.44
CA ASP A 165 -5.24 2.69 -9.71
C ASP A 165 -3.91 2.30 -9.07
N THR A 166 -3.83 2.31 -7.75
CA THR A 166 -2.62 1.99 -6.99
C THR A 166 -2.33 0.50 -6.89
N HIS A 167 -3.29 -0.35 -7.30
CA HIS A 167 -3.19 -1.81 -7.20
C HIS A 167 -2.52 -2.47 -8.41
N ILE A 168 -1.47 -1.83 -8.93
CA ILE A 168 -0.65 -2.33 -10.06
C ILE A 168 0.81 -2.46 -9.62
N PRO A 169 1.20 -3.59 -8.98
CA PRO A 169 2.56 -3.77 -8.44
C PRO A 169 3.68 -3.56 -9.47
N GLU A 170 3.40 -3.77 -10.75
CA GLU A 170 4.35 -3.55 -11.84
C GLU A 170 4.75 -2.07 -11.99
N CYS A 171 3.89 -1.15 -11.52
CA CYS A 171 4.16 0.29 -11.54
C CYS A 171 4.88 0.79 -10.28
N PHE A 172 5.09 -0.05 -9.27
CA PHE A 172 5.78 0.35 -8.04
C PHE A 172 7.26 0.61 -8.33
N PRO A 173 7.83 1.68 -7.77
CA PRO A 173 9.25 1.98 -7.94
C PRO A 173 10.13 0.90 -7.34
N PHE A 174 11.28 0.68 -7.96
CA PHE A 174 12.34 -0.15 -7.41
C PHE A 174 13.09 0.61 -6.33
N ILE A 175 13.17 0.03 -5.15
CA ILE A 175 13.93 0.53 -4.01
C ILE A 175 15.11 -0.40 -3.78
N GLN A 176 16.31 0.12 -3.89
CA GLN A 176 17.53 -0.63 -3.60
C GLN A 176 17.91 -0.43 -2.13
N MET A 177 18.08 -1.53 -1.42
CA MET A 177 18.60 -1.50 -0.06
C MET A 177 20.10 -1.25 -0.08
N SER A 178 20.60 -0.38 0.78
CA SER A 178 22.01 -0.02 0.84
C SER A 178 22.50 0.07 2.27
N ASN A 179 23.73 -0.42 2.51
CA ASN A 179 24.46 -0.23 3.76
C ASN A 179 25.21 1.12 3.79
N GLN A 180 25.14 1.91 2.72
CA GLN A 180 25.79 3.21 2.68
C GLN A 180 25.04 4.19 3.59
N THR A 181 25.78 4.87 4.44
CA THR A 181 25.21 5.96 5.25
C THR A 181 24.92 7.16 4.35
N VAL A 182 23.72 7.66 4.38
CA VAL A 182 23.39 8.92 3.70
C VAL A 182 24.19 10.03 4.37
N GLY A 183 25.07 10.70 3.62
CA GLY A 183 25.82 11.85 4.13
C GLY A 183 24.85 12.95 4.61
N ARG A 184 25.15 13.52 5.75
CA ARG A 184 24.45 14.71 6.28
C ARG A 184 24.88 15.95 5.53
#